data_2dc526e70ca2259b740428d26062ac80
#
_entry.id   2dc526e70ca2259b740428d26062ac80
#
_cell.length_a   1.000
_cell.length_b   1.000
_cell.length_c   1.000
_cell.angle_alpha   90.00
_cell.angle_beta   90.00
_cell.angle_gamma   90.00
#
_symmetry.space_group_name_H-M   'P 1'
#
loop_
_entity.id
_entity.type
_entity.pdbx_description
1 polymer ?
#
loop_
_entity_poly.entity_id
_entity_poly.type
_entity_poly.pdbx_seq_one_letter_code
_entity_poly.pdbx_strand_id
1 'polypeptide(L)'
;MVLKKNILLEALRSMANPSTTKYPKQPYVPADGYKGAAEYDKDKCLGCGACAQECPPGAITYEDTESTRKLRLNYGLCSFCGRCEEICPWDAIHLTKKFELAVYDRKDAETGIDVPFFECIDCGRVFLPEPQMRASLERVEKTLAKYKIPKEDLVHLISVCPRCAFSVKNIPERRMFMRRLVEAKPNA
;
A
#
# COMPACT_ATOMS: atom_id res chain seq x y z
N MET A 1 49.90 -22.15 18.28
CA MET A 1 50.03 -23.16 17.22
C MET A 1 48.81 -24.08 17.04
N VAL A 2 47.86 -24.07 17.97
CA VAL A 2 46.60 -24.83 17.89
C VAL A 2 45.66 -24.31 16.79
N LEU A 3 45.69 -23.02 16.51
CA LEU A 3 44.83 -22.36 15.51
C LEU A 3 45.02 -22.89 14.09
N LYS A 4 46.29 -23.20 13.70
CA LYS A 4 46.59 -23.70 12.34
C LYS A 4 46.04 -25.09 12.03
N LYS A 5 45.95 -26.00 13.03
CA LYS A 5 45.38 -27.34 12.81
C LYS A 5 43.85 -27.28 12.67
N ASN A 6 43.18 -26.40 13.40
CA ASN A 6 41.75 -26.24 13.32
C ASN A 6 41.32 -25.59 11.98
N ILE A 7 42.10 -24.63 11.46
CA ILE A 7 41.87 -24.01 10.15
C ILE A 7 42.01 -25.02 9.01
N LEU A 8 43.03 -25.87 9.05
CA LEU A 8 43.24 -26.89 8.03
C LEU A 8 42.10 -27.93 8.05
N LEU A 9 41.70 -28.38 9.24
CA LEU A 9 40.60 -29.30 9.41
C LEU A 9 39.26 -28.72 8.90
N GLU A 10 39.01 -27.45 9.16
CA GLU A 10 37.81 -26.75 8.69
C GLU A 10 37.85 -26.54 7.16
N ALA A 11 39.01 -26.23 6.61
CA ALA A 11 39.19 -26.14 5.16
C ALA A 11 38.91 -27.50 4.47
N LEU A 12 39.39 -28.59 5.04
CA LEU A 12 39.13 -29.94 4.53
C LEU A 12 37.65 -30.33 4.63
N ARG A 13 36.98 -29.96 5.76
CA ARG A 13 35.52 -30.15 5.92
C ARG A 13 34.73 -29.35 4.89
N SER A 14 35.10 -28.09 4.64
CA SER A 14 34.44 -27.25 3.66
C SER A 14 34.59 -27.78 2.23
N MET A 15 35.77 -28.37 1.92
CA MET A 15 36.01 -29.04 0.63
C MET A 15 35.17 -30.33 0.49
N ALA A 16 35.00 -31.08 1.59
CA ALA A 16 34.18 -32.30 1.58
C ALA A 16 32.67 -32.02 1.55
N ASN A 17 32.23 -30.92 2.15
CA ASN A 17 30.84 -30.50 2.19
C ASN A 17 30.73 -29.02 1.76
N PRO A 18 30.83 -28.72 0.47
CA PRO A 18 30.90 -27.35 -0.02
C PRO A 18 29.61 -26.55 0.12
N SER A 19 28.48 -27.21 0.38
CA SER A 19 27.19 -26.54 0.55
C SER A 19 26.57 -26.87 1.91
N THR A 20 26.11 -25.84 2.61
CA THR A 20 25.40 -25.97 3.87
C THR A 20 23.92 -26.34 3.69
N THR A 21 23.36 -26.11 2.50
CA THR A 21 21.99 -26.43 2.13
C THR A 21 21.97 -27.26 0.84
N LYS A 22 20.93 -28.04 0.65
CA LYS A 22 20.73 -28.81 -0.59
C LYS A 22 19.97 -28.03 -1.67
N TYR A 23 19.69 -26.77 -1.43
CA TYR A 23 19.10 -25.85 -2.38
C TYR A 23 20.08 -25.57 -3.54
N PRO A 24 19.64 -25.46 -4.82
CA PRO A 24 18.25 -25.58 -5.30
C PRO A 24 17.78 -27.02 -5.61
N LYS A 25 18.64 -28.03 -5.40
CA LYS A 25 18.27 -29.45 -5.69
C LYS A 25 17.07 -29.93 -4.85
N GLN A 26 16.97 -29.45 -3.63
CA GLN A 26 15.81 -29.66 -2.77
C GLN A 26 15.16 -28.30 -2.49
N PRO A 27 13.82 -28.18 -2.66
CA PRO A 27 13.11 -26.95 -2.35
C PRO A 27 13.30 -26.60 -0.86
N TYR A 28 13.50 -25.32 -0.59
CA TYR A 28 13.60 -24.80 0.76
C TYR A 28 12.30 -24.08 1.11
N VAL A 29 11.69 -24.44 2.23
CA VAL A 29 10.53 -23.74 2.76
C VAL A 29 10.99 -22.91 3.97
N PRO A 30 10.91 -21.57 3.89
CA PRO A 30 11.26 -20.72 5.01
C PRO A 30 10.39 -20.99 6.25
N ALA A 31 10.98 -20.80 7.43
CA ALA A 31 10.28 -20.95 8.70
C ALA A 31 9.13 -19.93 8.84
N ASP A 32 8.22 -20.20 9.80
CA ASP A 32 7.18 -19.25 10.13
C ASP A 32 7.81 -17.97 10.71
N GLY A 33 7.25 -16.81 10.31
CA GLY A 33 7.82 -15.51 10.66
C GLY A 33 8.99 -15.03 9.78
N TYR A 34 9.36 -15.79 8.74
CA TYR A 34 10.33 -15.33 7.76
C TYR A 34 9.81 -14.10 7.01
N LYS A 35 10.64 -13.06 6.97
CA LYS A 35 10.35 -11.78 6.30
C LYS A 35 10.97 -11.78 4.90
N GLY A 36 10.25 -12.30 3.92
CA GLY A 36 10.66 -12.30 2.52
C GLY A 36 10.12 -11.11 1.73
N ALA A 37 9.95 -11.28 0.43
CA ALA A 37 9.45 -10.22 -0.45
C ALA A 37 8.11 -9.67 0.03
N ALA A 38 7.99 -8.35 0.08
CA ALA A 38 6.69 -7.71 0.28
C ALA A 38 5.90 -7.73 -1.03
N GLU A 39 4.64 -8.10 -0.97
CA GLU A 39 3.75 -8.16 -2.12
C GLU A 39 2.47 -7.38 -1.86
N TYR A 40 1.95 -6.72 -2.91
CA TYR A 40 0.72 -5.95 -2.85
C TYR A 40 -0.50 -6.81 -3.16
N ASP A 41 -1.53 -6.68 -2.33
CA ASP A 41 -2.90 -7.11 -2.65
C ASP A 41 -3.59 -5.98 -3.44
N LYS A 42 -3.82 -6.23 -4.74
CA LYS A 42 -4.40 -5.24 -5.65
C LYS A 42 -5.84 -4.88 -5.30
N ASP A 43 -6.58 -5.82 -4.74
CA ASP A 43 -8.00 -5.65 -4.43
C ASP A 43 -8.21 -4.83 -3.15
N LYS A 44 -7.23 -4.85 -2.25
CA LYS A 44 -7.28 -4.12 -0.98
C LYS A 44 -6.58 -2.77 -1.02
N CYS A 45 -5.63 -2.58 -1.94
CA CYS A 45 -4.82 -1.38 -1.95
C CYS A 45 -5.60 -0.15 -2.38
N LEU A 46 -5.66 0.85 -1.50
CA LEU A 46 -6.32 2.13 -1.78
C LEU A 46 -5.43 3.16 -2.49
N GLY A 47 -4.15 2.87 -2.70
CA GLY A 47 -3.22 3.83 -3.27
C GLY A 47 -2.91 5.02 -2.37
N CYS A 48 -3.07 4.91 -1.04
CA CYS A 48 -2.90 6.03 -0.11
C CYS A 48 -1.45 6.51 0.04
N GLY A 49 -0.46 5.68 -0.33
CA GLY A 49 0.97 6.04 -0.28
C GLY A 49 1.61 5.98 1.12
N ALA A 50 0.89 5.57 2.17
CA ALA A 50 1.43 5.50 3.53
C ALA A 50 2.68 4.61 3.62
N CYS A 51 2.67 3.45 2.94
CA CYS A 51 3.82 2.54 2.89
C CYS A 51 5.06 3.16 2.25
N ALA A 52 4.90 4.10 1.31
CA ALA A 52 6.03 4.80 0.70
C ALA A 52 6.59 5.89 1.63
N GLN A 53 5.74 6.61 2.34
CA GLN A 53 6.15 7.66 3.28
C GLN A 53 6.90 7.11 4.49
N GLU A 54 6.50 5.94 4.97
CA GLU A 54 7.06 5.29 6.15
C GLU A 54 8.18 4.29 5.82
N CYS A 55 8.60 4.15 4.57
CA CYS A 55 9.65 3.24 4.16
C CYS A 55 11.04 3.79 4.52
N PRO A 56 11.78 3.23 5.53
CA PRO A 56 13.04 3.80 5.96
C PRO A 56 14.13 3.85 4.88
N PRO A 57 14.34 2.78 4.07
CA PRO A 57 15.31 2.79 3.00
C PRO A 57 14.82 3.48 1.71
N GLY A 58 13.57 3.98 1.66
CA GLY A 58 12.99 4.55 0.46
C GLY A 58 12.79 3.54 -0.67
N ALA A 59 12.65 2.26 -0.34
CA ALA A 59 12.45 1.19 -1.31
C ALA A 59 11.07 1.24 -1.98
N ILE A 60 10.09 1.83 -1.32
CA ILE A 60 8.76 2.05 -1.87
C ILE A 60 8.64 3.51 -2.29
N THR A 61 8.24 3.71 -3.53
CA THR A 61 7.99 5.03 -4.10
C THR A 61 6.62 5.08 -4.75
N TYR A 62 6.07 6.27 -4.94
CA TYR A 62 4.90 6.43 -5.80
C TYR A 62 5.09 7.61 -6.74
N GLU A 63 4.51 7.49 -7.91
CA GLU A 63 4.48 8.51 -8.94
C GLU A 63 3.04 8.69 -9.41
N ASP A 64 2.58 9.92 -9.42
CA ASP A 64 1.26 10.28 -9.90
C ASP A 64 1.35 10.70 -11.36
N THR A 65 0.64 9.98 -12.23
CA THR A 65 0.43 10.32 -13.62
C THR A 65 -0.91 11.06 -13.77
N GLU A 66 -1.28 11.41 -14.99
CA GLU A 66 -2.57 12.09 -15.24
C GLU A 66 -3.79 11.27 -14.82
N SER A 67 -3.71 9.96 -14.86
CA SER A 67 -4.86 9.05 -14.61
C SER A 67 -4.65 8.01 -13.51
N THR A 68 -3.40 7.76 -13.10
CA THR A 68 -3.08 6.69 -12.17
C THR A 68 -1.97 7.08 -11.19
N ARG A 69 -2.02 6.51 -9.97
CA ARG A 69 -0.90 6.47 -9.04
C ARG A 69 -0.16 5.15 -9.21
N LYS A 70 1.12 5.22 -9.55
CA LYS A 70 2.01 4.06 -9.67
C LYS A 70 2.78 3.87 -8.38
N LEU A 71 2.50 2.82 -7.65
CA LEU A 71 3.29 2.40 -6.49
C LEU A 71 4.33 1.39 -6.95
N ARG A 72 5.60 1.62 -6.62
CA ARG A 72 6.74 0.75 -6.98
C ARG A 72 7.52 0.38 -5.73
N LEU A 73 7.90 -0.87 -5.65
CA LEU A 73 8.76 -1.42 -4.60
C LEU A 73 10.00 -2.01 -5.26
N ASN A 74 11.15 -1.49 -4.90
CA ASN A 74 12.45 -1.97 -5.35
C ASN A 74 13.06 -2.90 -4.29
N TYR A 75 13.15 -4.19 -4.59
CA TYR A 75 13.72 -5.18 -3.66
C TYR A 75 15.22 -4.99 -3.43
N GLY A 76 15.92 -4.35 -4.36
CA GLY A 76 17.34 -4.04 -4.20
C GLY A 76 17.62 -2.99 -3.13
N LEU A 77 16.62 -2.19 -2.74
CA LEU A 77 16.70 -1.21 -1.66
C LEU A 77 15.99 -1.69 -0.39
N CYS A 78 15.14 -2.71 -0.50
CA CYS A 78 14.30 -3.17 0.60
C CYS A 78 15.13 -3.86 1.70
N SER A 79 14.94 -3.44 2.94
CA SER A 79 15.56 -4.07 4.12
C SER A 79 14.68 -5.17 4.76
N PHE A 80 13.53 -5.48 4.18
CA PHE A 80 12.56 -6.48 4.67
C PHE A 80 12.12 -6.25 6.13
N CYS A 81 12.08 -5.00 6.57
CA CYS A 81 11.80 -4.63 7.96
C CYS A 81 10.34 -4.88 8.38
N GLY A 82 9.39 -4.91 7.42
CA GLY A 82 7.95 -5.10 7.69
C GLY A 82 7.19 -3.82 7.99
N ARG A 83 7.84 -2.65 8.00
CA ARG A 83 7.17 -1.38 8.33
C ARG A 83 5.99 -1.07 7.42
N CYS A 84 6.09 -1.40 6.12
CA CYS A 84 5.00 -1.20 5.16
C CYS A 84 3.76 -2.04 5.48
N GLU A 85 3.93 -3.26 6.00
CA GLU A 85 2.86 -4.14 6.45
C GLU A 85 2.20 -3.59 7.73
N GLU A 86 3.01 -3.18 8.71
CA GLU A 86 2.51 -2.64 9.97
C GLU A 86 1.70 -1.35 9.81
N ILE A 87 2.11 -0.46 8.89
CA ILE A 87 1.46 0.84 8.71
C ILE A 87 0.25 0.79 7.76
N CYS A 88 0.05 -0.30 7.04
CA CYS A 88 -1.03 -0.40 6.07
C CYS A 88 -2.40 -0.52 6.77
N PRO A 89 -3.29 0.49 6.69
CA PRO A 89 -4.56 0.44 7.41
C PRO A 89 -5.58 -0.52 6.77
N TRP A 90 -5.25 -1.13 5.62
CA TRP A 90 -6.12 -2.00 4.83
C TRP A 90 -5.54 -3.38 4.60
N ASP A 91 -4.44 -3.70 5.27
CA ASP A 91 -3.74 -4.99 5.09
C ASP A 91 -3.55 -5.34 3.60
N ALA A 92 -3.08 -4.34 2.83
CA ALA A 92 -2.92 -4.46 1.37
C ALA A 92 -1.48 -4.72 0.94
N ILE A 93 -0.54 -4.85 1.86
CA ILE A 93 0.85 -5.21 1.59
C ILE A 93 1.32 -6.13 2.70
N HIS A 94 1.90 -7.28 2.32
CA HIS A 94 2.33 -8.32 3.24
C HIS A 94 3.73 -8.81 2.90
N LEU A 95 4.49 -9.16 3.94
CA LEU A 95 5.73 -9.90 3.78
C LEU A 95 5.42 -11.38 3.52
N THR A 96 5.92 -11.89 2.42
CA THR A 96 5.73 -13.28 2.01
C THR A 96 6.91 -14.17 2.43
N LYS A 97 6.83 -15.46 2.16
CA LYS A 97 7.95 -16.39 2.32
C LYS A 97 8.88 -16.43 1.09
N LYS A 98 8.68 -15.57 0.10
CA LYS A 98 9.49 -15.52 -1.13
C LYS A 98 10.86 -14.94 -0.81
N PHE A 99 11.91 -15.75 -1.01
CA PHE A 99 13.30 -15.38 -0.74
C PHE A 99 14.16 -15.33 -2.00
N GLU A 100 13.73 -15.94 -3.10
CA GLU A 100 14.43 -15.88 -4.37
C GLU A 100 14.16 -14.56 -5.08
N LEU A 101 15.05 -13.61 -4.89
CA LEU A 101 14.94 -12.24 -5.43
C LEU A 101 16.16 -11.88 -6.29
N ALA A 102 17.03 -12.87 -6.55
CA ALA A 102 18.21 -12.65 -7.40
C ALA A 102 17.76 -12.51 -8.87
N VAL A 103 18.13 -11.40 -9.47
CA VAL A 103 17.83 -11.06 -10.86
C VAL A 103 19.07 -10.59 -11.57
N TYR A 104 19.13 -10.73 -12.90
CA TYR A 104 20.25 -10.25 -13.72
C TYR A 104 20.14 -8.76 -14.04
N ASP A 105 18.95 -8.25 -14.27
CA ASP A 105 18.70 -6.82 -14.47
C ASP A 105 18.04 -6.23 -13.20
N ARG A 106 18.53 -5.06 -12.78
CA ARG A 106 17.99 -4.33 -11.62
C ARG A 106 16.51 -3.96 -11.79
N LYS A 107 16.07 -3.78 -13.02
CA LYS A 107 14.65 -3.48 -13.32
C LYS A 107 13.71 -4.63 -12.95
N ASP A 108 14.22 -5.87 -13.03
CA ASP A 108 13.43 -7.05 -12.65
C ASP A 108 13.31 -7.23 -11.14
N ALA A 109 14.12 -6.48 -10.36
CA ALA A 109 14.01 -6.42 -8.90
C ALA A 109 12.89 -5.47 -8.42
N GLU A 110 12.02 -5.03 -9.30
CA GLU A 110 10.90 -4.14 -8.96
C GLU A 110 9.57 -4.84 -9.10
N THR A 111 8.65 -4.49 -8.20
CA THR A 111 7.25 -4.87 -8.27
C THR A 111 6.39 -3.65 -7.96
N GLY A 112 5.10 -3.73 -8.25
CA GLY A 112 4.22 -2.62 -7.92
C GLY A 112 2.81 -2.80 -8.44
N ILE A 113 2.01 -1.79 -8.19
CA ILE A 113 0.63 -1.68 -8.66
C ILE A 113 0.35 -0.29 -9.19
N ASP A 114 -0.61 -0.24 -10.10
CA ASP A 114 -1.15 1.01 -10.62
C ASP A 114 -2.58 1.15 -10.11
N VAL A 115 -2.87 2.29 -9.47
CA VAL A 115 -4.17 2.58 -8.87
C VAL A 115 -4.80 3.74 -9.62
N PRO A 116 -5.98 3.59 -10.22
CA PRO A 116 -6.63 4.66 -10.96
C PRO A 116 -7.03 5.81 -10.04
N PHE A 117 -6.98 7.03 -10.57
CA PHE A 117 -7.49 8.21 -9.90
C PHE A 117 -8.97 8.42 -10.17
N PHE A 118 -9.62 9.04 -9.20
CA PHE A 118 -10.98 9.56 -9.31
C PHE A 118 -10.96 11.02 -9.79
N GLU A 119 -11.84 11.32 -10.75
CA GLU A 119 -11.99 12.67 -11.30
C GLU A 119 -13.05 13.46 -10.55
N CYS A 120 -12.78 14.73 -10.31
CA CYS A 120 -13.74 15.67 -9.72
C CYS A 120 -14.95 15.84 -10.65
N ILE A 121 -16.15 15.63 -10.14
CA ILE A 121 -17.39 15.78 -10.92
C ILE A 121 -17.65 17.21 -11.44
N ASP A 122 -17.07 18.22 -10.77
CA ASP A 122 -17.28 19.64 -11.14
C ASP A 122 -16.25 20.16 -12.16
N CYS A 123 -14.99 19.73 -12.08
CA CYS A 123 -13.92 20.31 -12.90
C CYS A 123 -13.06 19.28 -13.64
N GLY A 124 -13.35 17.98 -13.55
CA GLY A 124 -12.62 16.90 -14.22
C GLY A 124 -11.19 16.68 -13.70
N ARG A 125 -10.72 17.42 -12.69
CA ARG A 125 -9.37 17.24 -12.17
C ARG A 125 -9.30 15.98 -11.33
N VAL A 126 -8.27 15.16 -11.53
CA VAL A 126 -7.92 14.06 -10.64
C VAL A 126 -7.44 14.59 -9.30
N PHE A 127 -7.80 13.97 -8.18
CA PHE A 127 -7.41 14.46 -6.87
C PHE A 127 -7.17 13.38 -5.81
N LEU A 128 -7.71 12.17 -5.98
CA LEU A 128 -7.41 11.05 -5.10
C LEU A 128 -7.63 9.71 -5.81
N PRO A 129 -7.01 8.61 -5.35
CA PRO A 129 -7.25 7.28 -5.93
C PRO A 129 -8.71 6.83 -5.82
N GLU A 130 -9.23 6.21 -6.88
CA GLU A 130 -10.62 5.74 -6.94
C GLU A 130 -10.99 4.77 -5.78
N PRO A 131 -10.17 3.75 -5.43
CA PRO A 131 -10.49 2.88 -4.31
C PRO A 131 -10.59 3.63 -2.98
N GLN A 132 -9.75 4.67 -2.78
CA GLN A 132 -9.79 5.51 -1.58
C GLN A 132 -11.08 6.34 -1.53
N MET A 133 -11.54 6.85 -2.68
CA MET A 133 -12.80 7.55 -2.79
C MET A 133 -13.97 6.63 -2.40
N ARG A 134 -14.00 5.41 -2.94
CA ARG A 134 -15.04 4.40 -2.66
C ARG A 134 -15.08 4.03 -1.18
N ALA A 135 -13.92 3.74 -0.58
CA ALA A 135 -13.82 3.42 0.85
C ALA A 135 -14.26 4.59 1.76
N SER A 136 -13.96 5.83 1.33
CA SER A 136 -14.41 7.03 2.05
C SER A 136 -15.92 7.18 2.00
N LEU A 137 -16.54 6.94 0.84
CA LEU A 137 -17.98 6.98 0.67
C LEU A 137 -18.68 5.95 1.56
N GLU A 138 -18.23 4.70 1.54
CA GLU A 138 -18.78 3.63 2.38
C GLU A 138 -18.70 3.96 3.88
N ARG A 139 -17.56 4.53 4.32
CA ARG A 139 -17.40 4.93 5.73
C ARG A 139 -18.34 6.05 6.11
N VAL A 140 -18.52 7.05 5.24
CA VAL A 140 -19.44 8.16 5.47
C VAL A 140 -20.89 7.67 5.46
N GLU A 141 -21.29 6.82 4.50
CA GLU A 141 -22.62 6.20 4.47
C GLU A 141 -22.93 5.46 5.78
N LYS A 142 -22.02 4.60 6.25
CA LYS A 142 -22.18 3.87 7.52
C LYS A 142 -22.34 4.82 8.72
N THR A 143 -21.51 5.88 8.77
CA THR A 143 -21.53 6.84 9.88
C THR A 143 -22.80 7.67 9.88
N LEU A 144 -23.30 8.06 8.71
CA LEU A 144 -24.44 8.94 8.56
C LEU A 144 -25.77 8.20 8.31
N ALA A 145 -25.78 6.87 8.28
CA ALA A 145 -26.99 6.05 8.09
C ALA A 145 -28.11 6.42 9.07
N LYS A 146 -27.77 6.80 10.30
CA LYS A 146 -28.70 7.24 11.35
C LYS A 146 -29.40 8.57 11.06
N TYR A 147 -28.94 9.37 10.09
CA TYR A 147 -29.47 10.72 9.83
C TYR A 147 -30.39 10.78 8.61
N LYS A 148 -30.72 9.68 7.94
CA LYS A 148 -31.63 9.63 6.77
C LYS A 148 -31.26 10.62 5.65
N ILE A 149 -29.96 10.80 5.39
CA ILE A 149 -29.47 11.71 4.36
C ILE A 149 -29.51 10.99 3.01
N PRO A 150 -29.99 11.63 1.92
CA PRO A 150 -29.96 11.05 0.59
C PRO A 150 -28.53 10.71 0.15
N LYS A 151 -28.35 9.55 -0.52
CA LYS A 151 -27.04 9.12 -1.01
C LYS A 151 -26.46 10.09 -2.03
N GLU A 152 -27.30 10.69 -2.87
CA GLU A 152 -26.90 11.66 -3.89
C GLU A 152 -26.18 12.86 -3.26
N ASP A 153 -26.68 13.38 -2.13
CA ASP A 153 -26.06 14.50 -1.41
C ASP A 153 -24.67 14.12 -0.86
N LEU A 154 -24.52 12.87 -0.37
CA LEU A 154 -23.24 12.36 0.14
C LEU A 154 -22.22 12.14 -0.98
N VAL A 155 -22.64 11.55 -2.08
CA VAL A 155 -21.79 11.32 -3.26
C VAL A 155 -21.27 12.65 -3.76
N HIS A 156 -22.14 13.63 -4.00
CA HIS A 156 -21.72 14.95 -4.46
C HIS A 156 -20.70 15.62 -3.51
N LEU A 157 -20.96 15.53 -2.20
CA LEU A 157 -20.08 16.15 -1.19
C LEU A 157 -18.65 15.58 -1.21
N ILE A 158 -18.51 14.29 -1.46
CA ILE A 158 -17.21 13.58 -1.42
C ILE A 158 -16.52 13.60 -2.79
N SER A 159 -17.31 13.63 -3.88
CA SER A 159 -16.80 13.52 -5.26
C SER A 159 -16.26 14.82 -5.84
N VAL A 160 -16.20 15.89 -5.08
CA VAL A 160 -15.61 17.17 -5.49
C VAL A 160 -14.24 17.38 -4.88
N CYS A 161 -13.28 17.84 -5.69
CA CYS A 161 -11.94 18.14 -5.21
C CYS A 161 -11.94 19.30 -4.19
N PRO A 162 -10.93 19.40 -3.31
CA PRO A 162 -10.87 20.47 -2.30
C PRO A 162 -11.05 21.88 -2.87
N ARG A 163 -10.52 22.15 -4.06
CA ARG A 163 -10.67 23.45 -4.71
C ARG A 163 -12.12 23.76 -5.10
N CYS A 164 -12.83 22.81 -5.72
CA CYS A 164 -14.24 22.99 -6.07
C CYS A 164 -15.13 23.00 -4.81
N ALA A 165 -14.78 22.20 -3.82
CA ALA A 165 -15.46 22.14 -2.56
C ALA A 165 -15.57 23.50 -1.84
N PHE A 166 -14.54 24.33 -1.95
CA PHE A 166 -14.50 25.69 -1.37
C PHE A 166 -14.78 26.79 -2.38
N SER A 167 -15.21 26.46 -3.61
CA SER A 167 -15.63 27.46 -4.59
C SER A 167 -16.93 28.15 -4.13
N VAL A 168 -17.08 29.42 -4.52
CA VAL A 168 -18.27 30.24 -4.19
C VAL A 168 -19.56 29.55 -4.67
N LYS A 169 -19.49 28.82 -5.79
CA LYS A 169 -20.63 28.07 -6.37
C LYS A 169 -21.14 26.98 -5.41
N ASN A 170 -20.27 26.24 -4.75
CA ASN A 170 -20.64 25.07 -3.93
C ASN A 170 -20.84 25.39 -2.43
N ILE A 171 -20.45 26.61 -1.98
CA ILE A 171 -20.65 27.02 -0.58
C ILE A 171 -22.12 27.00 -0.14
N PRO A 172 -23.10 27.47 -0.92
CA PRO A 172 -24.53 27.43 -0.52
C PRO A 172 -25.02 25.99 -0.32
N GLU A 173 -24.70 25.07 -1.24
CA GLU A 173 -25.11 23.66 -1.18
C GLU A 173 -24.54 22.98 0.05
N ARG A 174 -23.25 23.22 0.35
CA ARG A 174 -22.60 22.69 1.55
C ARG A 174 -23.19 23.23 2.85
N ARG A 175 -23.52 24.53 2.90
CA ARG A 175 -24.21 25.13 4.05
C ARG A 175 -25.57 24.50 4.26
N MET A 176 -26.32 24.23 3.19
CA MET A 176 -27.63 23.58 3.24
C MET A 176 -27.50 22.13 3.72
N PHE A 177 -26.50 21.40 3.24
CA PHE A 177 -26.19 20.05 3.70
C PHE A 177 -25.82 20.04 5.20
N MET A 178 -24.96 20.96 5.65
CA MET A 178 -24.58 21.07 7.07
C MET A 178 -25.78 21.40 7.95
N ARG A 179 -26.71 22.26 7.51
CA ARG A 179 -27.98 22.51 8.22
C ARG A 179 -28.82 21.25 8.35
N ARG A 180 -29.02 20.48 7.26
CA ARG A 180 -29.73 19.19 7.29
C ARG A 180 -29.10 18.21 8.28
N LEU A 181 -27.75 18.14 8.35
CA LEU A 181 -27.05 17.32 9.33
C LEU A 181 -27.35 17.73 10.77
N VAL A 182 -27.37 19.03 11.07
CA VAL A 182 -27.63 19.54 12.41
C VAL A 182 -29.10 19.36 12.82
N GLU A 183 -30.02 19.51 11.87
CA GLU A 183 -31.48 19.38 12.09
C GLU A 183 -31.95 17.92 12.09
N ALA A 184 -31.21 17.03 11.43
CA ALA A 184 -31.53 15.61 11.40
C ALA A 184 -31.30 14.97 12.77
N LYS A 185 -32.38 14.56 13.42
CA LYS A 185 -32.28 13.76 14.66
C LYS A 185 -31.76 12.35 14.29
N PRO A 186 -30.82 11.79 15.06
CA PRO A 186 -30.43 10.40 14.87
C PRO A 186 -31.65 9.49 15.07
N ASN A 187 -31.75 8.45 14.25
CA ASN A 187 -32.79 7.42 14.48
C ASN A 187 -32.53 6.79 15.86
N ALA A 188 -33.50 6.82 16.75
CA ALA A 188 -33.48 6.20 18.07
C ALA A 188 -33.41 4.68 17.95
#